data_feb1b2347aaf3c2ca829249c2ee004b5
#
_entry.id   feb1b2347aaf3c2ca829249c2ee004b5
#
_cell.length_a   1.000
_cell.length_b   1.000
_cell.length_c   1.000
_cell.angle_alpha   90.00
_cell.angle_beta   90.00
_cell.angle_gamma   90.00
#
_symmetry.space_group_name_H-M   'P 1'
#
loop_
_entity.id
_entity.type
_entity.pdbx_description
1 polymer ?
#
loop_
_entity_poly.entity_id
_entity_poly.type
_entity_poly.pdbx_seq_one_letter_code
_entity_poly.pdbx_strand_id
1 'polypeptide(L)'
;DHITGATPAAFYAHQKDRSEIEKIAEDLAKSKLSLFVGGGKKDFSSNKIGSKFAVFNSVDQIGSSKKEKVGYFLSYGGVPGIIEGRGNILAQATKNGLQFLSSKKKSFFLMVESSGIDSYGHLNNVGGVITEGIDFDKAITEAIKFADENKNTLVIITADHETSGFSIPQGNVKKHTIEGDFITHDHTGVMVPLFAYGPQSDKFQGVYENNELFYKILNVLDIKR
;
A
#
# COMPACT_ATOMS: atom_id res chain seq x y z
N ASP A 1 0.75 -6.98 -2.69
CA ASP A 1 -0.09 -7.54 -3.76
C ASP A 1 0.67 -7.61 -5.09
N HIS A 2 0.03 -8.20 -6.12
CA HIS A 2 0.43 -8.00 -7.52
C HIS A 2 0.33 -6.53 -7.90
N ILE A 3 1.26 -6.03 -8.70
CA ILE A 3 1.17 -4.66 -9.25
C ILE A 3 -0.07 -4.50 -10.13
N THR A 4 -0.55 -5.57 -10.74
CA THR A 4 -1.80 -5.63 -11.51
C THR A 4 -3.03 -5.89 -10.64
N GLY A 5 -2.88 -6.06 -9.32
CA GLY A 5 -3.99 -6.22 -8.37
C GLY A 5 -4.89 -4.99 -8.33
N ALA A 6 -6.11 -5.14 -7.81
CA ALA A 6 -7.13 -4.09 -7.86
C ALA A 6 -6.66 -2.77 -7.27
N THR A 7 -6.12 -2.79 -6.06
CA THR A 7 -5.68 -1.56 -5.36
C THR A 7 -4.53 -0.88 -6.08
N PRO A 8 -3.38 -1.53 -6.38
CA PRO A 8 -2.32 -0.86 -7.14
C PRO A 8 -2.79 -0.38 -8.51
N ALA A 9 -3.55 -1.20 -9.25
CA ALA A 9 -4.04 -0.86 -10.58
C ALA A 9 -4.90 0.40 -10.59
N ALA A 10 -5.74 0.61 -9.57
CA ALA A 10 -6.61 1.79 -9.46
C ALA A 10 -5.83 3.12 -9.47
N PHE A 11 -4.55 3.13 -9.14
CA PHE A 11 -3.70 4.33 -9.15
C PHE A 11 -3.05 4.64 -10.50
N TYR A 12 -3.11 3.74 -11.49
CA TYR A 12 -2.46 3.98 -12.78
C TYR A 12 -3.22 3.47 -14.01
N ALA A 13 -4.19 2.57 -13.82
CA ALA A 13 -4.96 1.96 -14.90
C ALA A 13 -6.42 2.45 -14.88
N HIS A 14 -7.09 2.37 -16.05
CA HIS A 14 -8.49 2.76 -16.22
C HIS A 14 -9.31 1.65 -16.90
N GLN A 15 -9.04 0.40 -16.53
CA GLN A 15 -9.79 -0.75 -17.05
C GLN A 15 -11.07 -0.97 -16.23
N LYS A 16 -12.12 -1.44 -16.91
CA LYS A 16 -13.43 -1.68 -16.29
C LYS A 16 -13.46 -2.93 -15.41
N ASP A 17 -12.62 -3.92 -15.74
CA ASP A 17 -12.56 -5.21 -15.08
C ASP A 17 -11.14 -5.49 -14.60
N ARG A 18 -11.02 -5.86 -13.33
CA ARG A 18 -9.74 -6.23 -12.70
C ARG A 18 -9.10 -7.50 -13.30
N SER A 19 -9.85 -8.30 -14.05
CA SER A 19 -9.35 -9.47 -14.74
C SER A 19 -8.62 -9.16 -16.06
N GLU A 20 -8.72 -7.92 -16.58
CA GLU A 20 -8.01 -7.48 -17.78
C GLU A 20 -6.51 -7.24 -17.55
N ILE A 21 -5.83 -8.22 -16.96
CA ILE A 21 -4.43 -8.14 -16.47
C ILE A 21 -3.46 -7.63 -17.53
N GLU A 22 -3.57 -8.08 -18.78
CA GLU A 22 -2.67 -7.63 -19.86
C GLU A 22 -2.82 -6.13 -20.15
N LYS A 23 -4.06 -5.62 -20.18
CA LYS A 23 -4.33 -4.20 -20.41
C LYS A 23 -3.86 -3.36 -19.23
N ILE A 24 -4.10 -3.84 -18.00
CA ILE A 24 -3.62 -3.20 -16.78
C ILE A 24 -2.08 -3.11 -16.79
N ALA A 25 -1.39 -4.19 -17.15
CA ALA A 25 0.07 -4.19 -17.28
C ALA A 25 0.58 -3.22 -18.36
N GLU A 26 -0.15 -3.08 -19.48
CA GLU A 26 0.17 -2.08 -20.51
C GLU A 26 -0.01 -0.64 -20.01
N ASP A 27 -1.04 -0.40 -19.20
CA ASP A 27 -1.31 0.92 -18.63
C ASP A 27 -0.21 1.35 -17.67
N LEU A 28 0.40 0.43 -16.92
CA LEU A 28 1.57 0.75 -16.10
C LEU A 28 2.71 1.34 -16.94
N ALA A 29 3.02 0.72 -18.07
CA ALA A 29 4.08 1.20 -18.97
C ALA A 29 3.79 2.60 -19.55
N LYS A 30 2.52 2.96 -19.72
CA LYS A 30 2.05 4.26 -20.22
C LYS A 30 1.84 5.29 -19.09
N SER A 31 1.79 4.84 -17.84
CA SER A 31 1.45 5.67 -16.69
C SER A 31 2.49 6.74 -16.39
N LYS A 32 2.08 7.72 -15.60
CA LYS A 32 2.97 8.77 -15.04
C LYS A 32 3.63 8.35 -13.72
N LEU A 33 3.43 7.12 -13.25
CA LEU A 33 4.07 6.64 -12.04
C LEU A 33 5.59 6.74 -12.15
N SER A 34 6.22 7.14 -11.05
CA SER A 34 7.68 7.20 -10.93
C SER A 34 8.25 5.99 -10.19
N LEU A 35 7.43 5.29 -9.42
CA LEU A 35 7.84 4.16 -8.59
C LEU A 35 6.74 3.11 -8.52
N PHE A 36 7.13 1.83 -8.61
CA PHE A 36 6.31 0.71 -8.17
C PHE A 36 7.15 -0.33 -7.43
N VAL A 37 6.56 -0.98 -6.43
CA VAL A 37 7.09 -2.15 -5.73
C VAL A 37 5.94 -3.12 -5.45
N GLY A 38 6.07 -4.37 -5.86
CA GLY A 38 5.05 -5.40 -5.61
C GLY A 38 5.36 -6.72 -6.30
N GLY A 39 4.43 -7.65 -6.24
CA GLY A 39 4.53 -8.95 -6.90
C GLY A 39 4.02 -8.93 -8.33
N GLY A 40 3.88 -10.14 -8.92
CA GLY A 40 3.25 -10.34 -10.22
C GLY A 40 4.16 -10.06 -11.41
N LYS A 41 5.47 -10.28 -11.28
CA LYS A 41 6.39 -10.13 -12.43
C LYS A 41 5.95 -10.90 -13.68
N LYS A 42 5.26 -12.03 -13.50
CA LYS A 42 4.70 -12.85 -14.60
C LYS A 42 3.73 -12.10 -15.50
N ASP A 43 3.05 -11.09 -15.00
CA ASP A 43 2.01 -10.33 -15.71
C ASP A 43 2.64 -9.30 -16.68
N PHE A 44 3.96 -9.11 -16.61
CA PHE A 44 4.67 -8.11 -17.37
C PHE A 44 5.66 -8.74 -18.34
N SER A 45 5.51 -8.48 -19.62
CA SER A 45 6.55 -8.80 -20.59
C SER A 45 7.78 -7.92 -20.31
N SER A 46 8.95 -8.55 -20.17
CA SER A 46 10.21 -7.90 -19.81
C SER A 46 10.58 -6.69 -20.69
N ASN A 47 10.19 -6.73 -21.97
CA ASN A 47 10.55 -5.69 -22.95
C ASN A 47 9.73 -4.39 -22.80
N LYS A 48 8.47 -4.46 -22.37
CA LYS A 48 7.62 -3.25 -22.25
C LYS A 48 7.93 -2.44 -20.99
N ILE A 49 8.11 -3.09 -19.85
CA ILE A 49 8.40 -2.43 -18.57
C ILE A 49 9.85 -1.93 -18.52
N GLY A 50 10.83 -2.76 -18.90
CA GLY A 50 12.25 -2.41 -18.87
C GLY A 50 12.63 -1.23 -19.77
N SER A 51 11.83 -0.91 -20.80
CA SER A 51 12.02 0.30 -21.61
C SER A 51 11.55 1.59 -20.93
N LYS A 52 10.73 1.51 -19.89
CA LYS A 52 10.10 2.65 -19.21
C LYS A 52 10.59 2.84 -17.78
N PHE A 53 10.88 1.76 -17.08
CA PHE A 53 11.32 1.75 -15.69
C PHE A 53 12.69 1.09 -15.58
N ALA A 54 13.57 1.64 -14.76
CA ALA A 54 14.74 0.91 -14.29
C ALA A 54 14.27 -0.12 -13.24
N VAL A 55 14.13 -1.37 -13.66
CA VAL A 55 13.71 -2.47 -12.76
C VAL A 55 14.94 -2.99 -12.03
N PHE A 56 14.89 -2.92 -10.70
CA PHE A 56 15.96 -3.34 -9.82
C PHE A 56 15.77 -4.78 -9.33
N ASN A 57 16.84 -5.34 -8.75
CA ASN A 57 16.84 -6.67 -8.15
C ASN A 57 16.76 -6.64 -6.61
N SER A 58 16.76 -5.44 -6.01
CA SER A 58 16.62 -5.23 -4.57
C SER A 58 15.91 -3.91 -4.31
N VAL A 59 15.09 -3.88 -3.27
CA VAL A 59 14.41 -2.68 -2.79
C VAL A 59 15.39 -1.59 -2.33
N ASP A 60 16.58 -1.98 -1.85
CA ASP A 60 17.59 -1.06 -1.35
C ASP A 60 18.19 -0.17 -2.45
N GLN A 61 18.12 -0.61 -3.70
CA GLN A 61 18.59 0.17 -4.84
C GLN A 61 17.69 1.36 -5.18
N ILE A 62 16.46 1.38 -4.67
CA ILE A 62 15.44 2.40 -4.99
C ILE A 62 15.83 3.75 -4.38
N GLY A 63 16.08 3.80 -3.08
CA GLY A 63 16.23 5.06 -2.32
C GLY A 63 17.31 5.99 -2.85
N SER A 64 18.43 5.45 -3.29
CA SER A 64 19.59 6.21 -3.83
C SER A 64 19.57 6.40 -5.35
N SER A 65 18.56 5.89 -6.05
CA SER A 65 18.48 5.89 -7.51
C SER A 65 18.36 7.31 -8.08
N LYS A 66 19.12 7.57 -9.15
CA LYS A 66 19.03 8.81 -9.95
C LYS A 66 18.14 8.66 -11.19
N LYS A 67 17.56 7.49 -11.42
CA LYS A 67 16.64 7.24 -12.54
C LYS A 67 15.34 8.01 -12.34
N GLU A 68 14.65 8.33 -13.43
CA GLU A 68 13.35 9.01 -13.34
C GLU A 68 12.24 8.09 -12.86
N LYS A 69 12.21 6.87 -13.41
CA LYS A 69 11.23 5.84 -13.08
C LYS A 69 11.95 4.58 -12.63
N VAL A 70 11.51 4.02 -11.50
CA VAL A 70 12.10 2.82 -10.92
C VAL A 70 11.01 1.81 -10.58
N GLY A 71 11.36 0.53 -10.63
CA GLY A 71 10.46 -0.55 -10.25
C GLY A 71 11.20 -1.69 -9.59
N TYR A 72 10.49 -2.43 -8.74
CA TYR A 72 11.00 -3.66 -8.15
C TYR A 72 9.87 -4.69 -8.06
N PHE A 73 10.10 -5.86 -8.64
CA PHE A 73 9.21 -7.01 -8.49
C PHE A 73 9.73 -7.90 -7.37
N LEU A 74 8.97 -7.95 -6.28
CA LEU A 74 9.28 -8.74 -5.11
C LEU A 74 9.21 -10.25 -5.39
N SER A 75 8.28 -10.65 -6.29
CA SER A 75 8.02 -12.04 -6.63
C SER A 75 7.58 -12.19 -8.08
N TYR A 76 7.73 -13.40 -8.61
CA TYR A 76 7.21 -13.76 -9.93
C TYR A 76 5.68 -13.84 -9.94
N GLY A 77 5.08 -14.41 -8.88
CA GLY A 77 3.64 -14.50 -8.64
C GLY A 77 3.18 -13.57 -7.52
N GLY A 78 2.30 -14.08 -6.62
CA GLY A 78 1.83 -13.38 -5.44
C GLY A 78 2.95 -13.06 -4.45
N VAL A 79 2.75 -12.04 -3.65
CA VAL A 79 3.67 -11.70 -2.56
C VAL A 79 3.36 -12.62 -1.38
N PRO A 80 4.33 -13.36 -0.84
CA PRO A 80 4.11 -14.19 0.33
C PRO A 80 3.74 -13.35 1.56
N GLY A 81 3.01 -13.93 2.48
CA GLY A 81 2.68 -13.30 3.75
C GLY A 81 3.87 -13.26 4.73
N ILE A 82 3.69 -12.52 5.83
CA ILE A 82 4.70 -12.46 6.91
C ILE A 82 4.95 -13.85 7.50
N ILE A 83 3.89 -14.60 7.76
CA ILE A 83 4.00 -15.98 8.28
C ILE A 83 4.65 -16.95 7.30
N GLU A 84 4.73 -16.58 6.02
CA GLU A 84 5.39 -17.32 4.95
C GLU A 84 6.83 -16.85 4.68
N GLY A 85 7.33 -15.92 5.49
CA GLY A 85 8.72 -15.48 5.44
C GLY A 85 9.02 -14.27 4.56
N ARG A 86 8.02 -13.42 4.22
CA ARG A 86 8.24 -12.17 3.47
C ARG A 86 9.28 -11.25 4.12
N GLY A 87 9.39 -11.27 5.44
CA GLY A 87 10.24 -10.34 6.18
C GLY A 87 9.69 -8.90 6.18
N ASN A 88 10.53 -7.94 6.51
CA ASN A 88 10.15 -6.52 6.71
C ASN A 88 10.20 -5.68 5.42
N ILE A 89 9.93 -6.29 4.28
CA ILE A 89 10.08 -5.63 2.96
C ILE A 89 9.15 -4.43 2.78
N LEU A 90 7.96 -4.44 3.41
CA LEU A 90 7.00 -3.34 3.29
C LEU A 90 7.56 -2.05 3.91
N ALA A 91 8.11 -2.13 5.12
CA ALA A 91 8.76 -0.99 5.77
C ALA A 91 9.99 -0.49 4.99
N GLN A 92 10.80 -1.41 4.46
CA GLN A 92 11.96 -1.06 3.62
C GLN A 92 11.52 -0.38 2.31
N ALA A 93 10.48 -0.89 1.65
CA ALA A 93 9.94 -0.31 0.42
C ALA A 93 9.36 1.09 0.68
N THR A 94 8.65 1.27 1.80
CA THR A 94 8.11 2.56 2.22
C THR A 94 9.24 3.57 2.43
N LYS A 95 10.25 3.23 3.23
CA LYS A 95 11.41 4.09 3.48
C LYS A 95 12.13 4.46 2.18
N ASN A 96 12.50 3.48 1.37
CA ASN A 96 13.24 3.71 0.13
C ASN A 96 12.40 4.47 -0.91
N GLY A 97 11.09 4.23 -0.96
CA GLY A 97 10.16 4.96 -1.81
C GLY A 97 10.07 6.44 -1.44
N LEU A 98 9.93 6.75 -0.15
CA LEU A 98 9.95 8.12 0.36
C LEU A 98 11.26 8.84 0.05
N GLN A 99 12.40 8.20 0.27
CA GLN A 99 13.73 8.75 -0.07
C GLN A 99 13.86 9.04 -1.57
N PHE A 100 13.45 8.09 -2.41
CA PHE A 100 13.49 8.23 -3.86
C PHE A 100 12.65 9.41 -4.34
N LEU A 101 11.37 9.46 -3.93
CA LEU A 101 10.44 10.50 -4.37
C LEU A 101 10.86 11.88 -3.86
N SER A 102 11.26 11.99 -2.60
CA SER A 102 11.78 13.24 -2.02
C SER A 102 13.02 13.76 -2.74
N SER A 103 13.90 12.88 -3.21
CA SER A 103 15.10 13.25 -3.95
C SER A 103 14.81 14.01 -5.25
N LYS A 104 13.59 13.90 -5.79
CA LYS A 104 13.14 14.62 -7.00
C LYS A 104 12.85 16.10 -6.76
N LYS A 105 12.79 16.55 -5.49
CA LYS A 105 12.48 17.93 -5.10
C LYS A 105 11.17 18.46 -5.71
N LYS A 106 10.17 17.59 -5.82
CA LYS A 106 8.82 17.87 -6.30
C LYS A 106 7.82 17.31 -5.31
N SER A 107 6.61 17.88 -5.28
CA SER A 107 5.50 17.27 -4.55
C SER A 107 5.22 15.88 -5.10
N PHE A 108 4.86 14.94 -4.23
CA PHE A 108 4.55 13.57 -4.60
C PHE A 108 3.40 13.01 -3.78
N PHE A 109 2.79 11.98 -4.31
CA PHE A 109 1.85 11.10 -3.63
C PHE A 109 2.43 9.70 -3.64
N LEU A 110 2.46 9.03 -2.48
CA LEU A 110 2.88 7.65 -2.34
C LEU A 110 1.75 6.85 -1.70
N MET A 111 1.27 5.84 -2.39
CA MET A 111 0.36 4.85 -1.83
C MET A 111 1.16 3.62 -1.36
N VAL A 112 0.87 3.14 -0.16
CA VAL A 112 1.45 1.94 0.43
C VAL A 112 0.32 1.03 0.89
N GLU A 113 0.35 -0.22 0.47
CA GLU A 113 -0.70 -1.20 0.76
C GLU A 113 -0.16 -2.39 1.55
N SER A 114 -0.90 -2.81 2.56
CA SER A 114 -0.73 -4.08 3.26
C SER A 114 -1.90 -5.02 2.91
N SER A 115 -1.88 -5.58 1.72
CA SER A 115 -2.94 -6.46 1.20
C SER A 115 -3.09 -7.77 1.96
N GLY A 116 -2.06 -8.18 2.71
CA GLY A 116 -2.07 -9.40 3.49
C GLY A 116 -3.11 -9.39 4.62
N ILE A 117 -3.47 -8.23 5.17
CA ILE A 117 -4.50 -8.11 6.20
C ILE A 117 -5.82 -8.63 5.66
N ASP A 118 -6.24 -8.16 4.49
CA ASP A 118 -7.44 -8.61 3.80
C ASP A 118 -7.36 -10.10 3.43
N SER A 119 -6.27 -10.51 2.82
CA SER A 119 -6.09 -11.90 2.37
C SER A 119 -6.22 -12.91 3.53
N TYR A 120 -5.62 -12.62 4.68
CA TYR A 120 -5.76 -13.47 5.87
C TYR A 120 -7.10 -13.29 6.58
N GLY A 121 -7.76 -12.15 6.44
CA GLY A 121 -9.15 -11.95 6.83
C GLY A 121 -10.07 -12.93 6.11
N HIS A 122 -10.03 -13.00 4.79
CA HIS A 122 -10.78 -13.97 3.98
C HIS A 122 -10.52 -15.43 4.35
N LEU A 123 -9.33 -15.74 4.84
CA LEU A 123 -8.96 -17.08 5.32
C LEU A 123 -9.35 -17.34 6.78
N ASN A 124 -9.92 -16.36 7.48
CA ASN A 124 -10.22 -16.41 8.92
C ASN A 124 -8.98 -16.83 9.74
N ASN A 125 -7.82 -16.30 9.35
CA ASN A 125 -6.52 -16.61 9.96
C ASN A 125 -6.08 -15.52 10.91
N VAL A 126 -6.35 -15.67 12.21
CA VAL A 126 -5.99 -14.70 13.25
C VAL A 126 -4.49 -14.35 13.23
N GLY A 127 -3.63 -15.36 13.15
CA GLY A 127 -2.18 -15.17 13.15
C GLY A 127 -1.71 -14.36 11.94
N GLY A 128 -2.28 -14.63 10.78
CA GLY A 128 -2.02 -13.89 9.55
C GLY A 128 -2.42 -12.42 9.66
N VAL A 129 -3.68 -12.14 10.05
CA VAL A 129 -4.19 -10.76 10.21
C VAL A 129 -3.31 -9.95 11.18
N ILE A 130 -2.96 -10.53 12.34
CA ILE A 130 -2.16 -9.85 13.35
C ILE A 130 -0.74 -9.57 12.86
N THR A 131 -0.09 -10.56 12.25
CA THR A 131 1.29 -10.40 11.79
C THR A 131 1.40 -9.42 10.63
N GLU A 132 0.44 -9.39 9.71
CA GLU A 132 0.35 -8.40 8.65
C GLU A 132 0.07 -6.99 9.20
N GLY A 133 -0.83 -6.86 10.19
CA GLY A 133 -1.09 -5.59 10.87
C GLY A 133 0.15 -5.03 11.57
N ILE A 134 0.93 -5.88 12.26
CA ILE A 134 2.19 -5.49 12.90
C ILE A 134 3.24 -5.07 11.85
N ASP A 135 3.29 -5.75 10.71
CA ASP A 135 4.21 -5.36 9.63
C ASP A 135 3.81 -4.04 8.98
N PHE A 136 2.50 -3.81 8.82
CA PHE A 136 1.98 -2.53 8.34
C PHE A 136 2.31 -1.38 9.30
N ASP A 137 2.19 -1.59 10.61
CA ASP A 137 2.58 -0.60 11.62
C ASP A 137 4.05 -0.18 11.50
N LYS A 138 4.94 -1.11 11.16
CA LYS A 138 6.35 -0.78 10.85
C LYS A 138 6.50 0.13 9.63
N ALA A 139 5.70 -0.11 8.58
CA ALA A 139 5.69 0.76 7.41
C ALA A 139 5.14 2.16 7.72
N ILE A 140 4.07 2.23 8.52
CA ILE A 140 3.52 3.49 9.07
C ILE A 140 4.60 4.22 9.88
N THR A 141 5.35 3.51 10.71
CA THR A 141 6.46 4.08 11.49
C THR A 141 7.49 4.77 10.59
N GLU A 142 7.87 4.19 9.45
CA GLU A 142 8.79 4.84 8.52
C GLU A 142 8.17 6.09 7.86
N ALA A 143 6.87 6.06 7.58
CA ALA A 143 6.16 7.23 7.03
C ALA A 143 6.08 8.37 8.07
N ILE A 144 5.79 8.08 9.32
CA ILE A 144 5.73 9.07 10.42
C ILE A 144 7.12 9.68 10.67
N LYS A 145 8.18 8.86 10.75
CA LYS A 145 9.56 9.35 10.86
C LYS A 145 9.90 10.34 9.74
N PHE A 146 9.59 9.96 8.51
CA PHE A 146 9.81 10.85 7.36
C PHE A 146 9.02 12.15 7.48
N ALA A 147 7.76 12.09 7.91
CA ALA A 147 6.93 13.29 8.12
C ALA A 147 7.48 14.19 9.22
N ASP A 148 7.99 13.60 10.31
CA ASP A 148 8.62 14.34 11.40
C ASP A 148 9.90 15.07 11.00
N GLU A 149 10.69 14.46 10.14
CA GLU A 149 11.90 15.07 9.60
C GLU A 149 11.59 16.15 8.56
N ASN A 150 10.65 15.89 7.67
CA ASN A 150 10.32 16.73 6.52
C ASN A 150 9.41 17.91 6.87
N LYS A 151 8.50 17.77 7.84
CA LYS A 151 7.49 18.76 8.31
C LYS A 151 6.43 19.19 7.27
N ASN A 152 6.54 18.76 6.02
CA ASN A 152 5.63 19.09 4.91
C ASN A 152 4.93 17.85 4.35
N THR A 153 4.90 16.76 5.12
CA THR A 153 4.29 15.50 4.72
C THR A 153 3.05 15.23 5.53
N LEU A 154 1.93 15.01 4.86
CA LEU A 154 0.70 14.49 5.44
C LEU A 154 0.68 12.98 5.28
N VAL A 155 0.48 12.25 6.36
CA VAL A 155 0.28 10.80 6.37
C VAL A 155 -1.18 10.52 6.63
N ILE A 156 -1.81 9.70 5.78
CA ILE A 156 -3.19 9.23 5.94
C ILE A 156 -3.14 7.71 6.03
N ILE A 157 -3.84 7.14 7.02
CA ILE A 157 -3.91 5.70 7.26
C ILE A 157 -5.37 5.33 7.30
N THR A 158 -5.79 4.42 6.43
CA THR A 158 -7.17 3.94 6.35
C THR A 158 -7.22 2.57 5.67
N ALA A 159 -8.41 2.04 5.50
CA ALA A 159 -8.69 0.88 4.66
C ALA A 159 -9.74 1.24 3.60
N ASP A 160 -9.84 0.44 2.55
CA ASP A 160 -10.88 0.52 1.54
C ASP A 160 -12.20 -0.12 2.02
N HIS A 161 -12.11 -1.15 2.86
CA HIS A 161 -13.22 -1.84 3.53
C HIS A 161 -12.73 -2.62 4.76
N GLU A 162 -13.68 -3.17 5.50
CA GLU A 162 -13.45 -4.18 6.52
C GLU A 162 -13.57 -5.58 5.88
N THR A 163 -12.83 -6.56 6.41
CA THR A 163 -12.86 -7.95 5.92
C THR A 163 -13.14 -8.93 7.05
N SER A 164 -14.11 -9.80 6.83
CA SER A 164 -14.54 -10.96 7.63
C SER A 164 -15.15 -10.67 9.00
N GLY A 165 -15.37 -9.42 9.37
CA GLY A 165 -15.90 -9.06 10.69
C GLY A 165 -14.96 -9.48 11.82
N PHE A 166 -13.65 -9.33 11.62
CA PHE A 166 -12.64 -9.71 12.59
C PHE A 166 -12.81 -8.96 13.90
N SER A 167 -12.86 -9.70 15.00
CA SER A 167 -12.96 -9.16 16.35
C SER A 167 -11.94 -9.81 17.28
N ILE A 168 -11.63 -9.12 18.39
CA ILE A 168 -10.75 -9.63 19.45
C ILE A 168 -11.57 -9.73 20.72
N PRO A 169 -12.31 -10.86 20.93
CA PRO A 169 -13.15 -11.01 22.10
C PRO A 169 -12.35 -11.14 23.41
N GLN A 170 -11.15 -11.69 23.33
CA GLN A 170 -10.29 -11.86 24.49
C GLN A 170 -8.81 -11.71 24.15
N GLY A 171 -8.02 -11.44 25.20
CA GLY A 171 -6.56 -11.41 25.12
C GLY A 171 -5.91 -11.40 26.48
N ASN A 172 -4.64 -11.75 26.54
CA ASN A 172 -3.84 -11.71 27.74
C ASN A 172 -2.50 -11.02 27.49
N VAL A 173 -2.38 -9.77 27.91
CA VAL A 173 -1.18 -8.96 27.68
C VAL A 173 0.06 -9.58 28.30
N LYS A 174 -0.05 -10.18 29.51
CA LYS A 174 1.10 -10.81 30.19
C LYS A 174 1.60 -12.08 29.47
N LYS A 175 0.69 -12.80 28.83
CA LYS A 175 1.01 -14.03 28.07
C LYS A 175 1.27 -13.76 26.60
N HIS A 176 1.08 -12.51 26.14
CA HIS A 176 1.15 -12.12 24.73
C HIS A 176 0.25 -12.99 23.83
N THR A 177 -0.97 -13.25 24.29
CA THR A 177 -1.96 -14.05 23.55
C THR A 177 -3.20 -13.24 23.22
N ILE A 178 -3.76 -13.51 22.04
CA ILE A 178 -5.01 -12.95 21.56
C ILE A 178 -5.90 -14.09 21.08
N GLU A 179 -7.20 -14.00 21.38
CA GLU A 179 -8.24 -14.78 20.75
C GLU A 179 -8.94 -13.89 19.73
N GLY A 180 -8.98 -14.32 18.47
CA GLY A 180 -9.68 -13.64 17.40
C GLY A 180 -10.86 -14.46 16.93
N ASP A 181 -11.91 -13.78 16.48
CA ASP A 181 -13.12 -14.38 15.95
C ASP A 181 -13.55 -13.69 14.65
N PHE A 182 -14.23 -14.44 13.79
CA PHE A 182 -14.68 -14.00 12.46
C PHE A 182 -16.14 -14.38 12.25
N ILE A 183 -16.89 -13.58 11.52
CA ILE A 183 -18.31 -13.84 11.24
C ILE A 183 -18.58 -14.24 9.79
N THR A 184 -17.64 -13.98 8.88
CA THR A 184 -17.77 -14.29 7.45
C THR A 184 -16.39 -14.57 6.83
N HIS A 185 -16.35 -14.90 5.55
CA HIS A 185 -15.14 -14.94 4.71
C HIS A 185 -15.12 -13.79 3.68
N ASP A 186 -16.07 -12.89 3.76
CA ASP A 186 -16.27 -11.77 2.83
C ASP A 186 -16.08 -10.42 3.51
N HIS A 187 -16.14 -9.36 2.74
CA HIS A 187 -16.13 -7.99 3.26
C HIS A 187 -17.42 -7.71 4.05
N THR A 188 -17.35 -6.80 5.00
CA THR A 188 -18.53 -6.29 5.71
C THR A 188 -18.74 -4.81 5.44
N GLY A 189 -19.94 -4.32 5.71
CA GLY A 189 -20.31 -2.90 5.59
C GLY A 189 -19.95 -2.05 6.81
N VAL A 190 -19.06 -2.52 7.68
CA VAL A 190 -18.62 -1.77 8.86
C VAL A 190 -17.73 -0.60 8.43
N MET A 191 -17.94 0.57 9.04
CA MET A 191 -17.09 1.75 8.80
C MET A 191 -15.65 1.47 9.21
N VAL A 192 -14.71 1.87 8.37
CA VAL A 192 -13.28 1.77 8.66
C VAL A 192 -12.74 3.08 9.25
N PRO A 193 -11.78 3.03 10.19
CA PRO A 193 -11.17 4.22 10.74
C PRO A 193 -10.25 4.89 9.72
N LEU A 194 -10.15 6.23 9.87
CA LEU A 194 -9.14 7.01 9.16
C LEU A 194 -8.33 7.81 10.19
N PHE A 195 -7.02 7.73 10.09
CA PHE A 195 -6.09 8.51 10.87
C PHE A 195 -5.30 9.44 9.94
N ALA A 196 -5.09 10.66 10.36
CA ALA A 196 -4.28 11.63 9.62
C ALA A 196 -3.26 12.29 10.55
N TYR A 197 -2.02 12.43 10.08
CA TYR A 197 -0.91 13.02 10.83
C TYR A 197 -0.12 13.99 9.95
N GLY A 198 0.22 15.15 10.49
CA GLY A 198 1.00 16.18 9.80
C GLY A 198 0.16 17.37 9.34
N PRO A 199 0.69 18.23 8.45
CA PRO A 199 0.00 19.43 7.99
C PRO A 199 -1.36 19.12 7.38
N GLN A 200 -2.39 19.92 7.74
CA GLN A 200 -3.77 19.81 7.24
C GLN A 200 -4.49 18.50 7.64
N SER A 201 -4.00 17.76 8.62
CA SER A 201 -4.64 16.54 9.13
C SER A 201 -6.07 16.80 9.67
N ASP A 202 -6.33 18.00 10.18
CA ASP A 202 -7.64 18.46 10.64
C ASP A 202 -8.73 18.38 9.58
N LYS A 203 -8.37 18.47 8.28
CA LYS A 203 -9.32 18.36 7.16
C LYS A 203 -9.87 16.96 6.95
N PHE A 204 -9.29 15.95 7.59
CA PHE A 204 -9.68 14.54 7.45
C PHE A 204 -10.53 14.03 8.61
N GLN A 205 -10.97 14.88 9.51
CA GLN A 205 -11.89 14.55 10.60
C GLN A 205 -13.32 14.35 10.09
N GLY A 206 -14.10 13.53 10.82
CA GLY A 206 -15.51 13.30 10.56
C GLY A 206 -15.82 11.92 10.01
N VAL A 207 -17.08 11.74 9.63
CA VAL A 207 -17.59 10.54 8.95
C VAL A 207 -18.08 10.98 7.57
N TYR A 208 -17.60 10.31 6.55
CA TYR A 208 -17.89 10.64 5.16
C TYR A 208 -17.70 9.41 4.26
N GLU A 209 -18.22 9.49 3.04
CA GLU A 209 -18.11 8.42 2.06
C GLU A 209 -16.64 8.24 1.60
N ASN A 210 -16.23 6.99 1.31
CA ASN A 210 -14.84 6.69 0.95
C ASN A 210 -14.35 7.45 -0.30
N ASN A 211 -15.23 7.72 -1.26
CA ASN A 211 -14.90 8.49 -2.46
C ASN A 211 -14.62 9.98 -2.20
N GLU A 212 -15.07 10.53 -1.07
CA GLU A 212 -14.74 11.90 -0.67
C GLU A 212 -13.28 12.08 -0.30
N LEU A 213 -12.61 11.00 0.12
CA LEU A 213 -11.18 11.00 0.43
C LEU A 213 -10.36 11.49 -0.77
N PHE A 214 -10.73 11.09 -1.99
CA PHE A 214 -10.08 11.56 -3.21
C PHE A 214 -10.11 13.09 -3.33
N TYR A 215 -11.25 13.71 -3.10
CA TYR A 215 -11.39 15.17 -3.19
C TYR A 215 -10.65 15.91 -2.07
N LYS A 216 -10.64 15.33 -0.87
CA LYS A 216 -9.86 15.86 0.26
C LYS A 216 -8.37 15.86 -0.05
N ILE A 217 -7.85 14.77 -0.63
CA ILE A 217 -6.44 14.66 -1.06
C ILE A 217 -6.11 15.68 -2.16
N LEU A 218 -6.95 15.83 -3.20
CA LEU A 218 -6.74 16.83 -4.24
C LEU A 218 -6.69 18.26 -3.67
N ASN A 219 -7.57 18.57 -2.74
CA ASN A 219 -7.61 19.87 -2.08
C ASN A 219 -6.32 20.17 -1.30
N VAL A 220 -5.81 19.19 -0.54
CA VAL A 220 -4.56 19.34 0.21
C VAL A 220 -3.35 19.51 -0.71
N LEU A 221 -3.37 18.86 -1.87
CA LEU A 221 -2.30 18.95 -2.88
C LEU A 221 -2.43 20.19 -3.79
N ASP A 222 -3.49 21.02 -3.60
CA ASP A 222 -3.83 22.17 -4.47
C ASP A 222 -3.89 21.80 -5.96
N ILE A 223 -4.42 20.60 -6.25
CA ILE A 223 -4.64 20.12 -7.61
C ILE A 223 -6.04 20.51 -8.05
N LYS A 224 -6.11 21.43 -9.02
CA LYS A 224 -7.37 21.80 -9.70
C LYS A 224 -7.67 20.78 -10.80
N ARG A 225 -8.95 20.39 -10.88
CA ARG A 225 -9.47 19.58 -11.99
C ARG A 225 -9.70 20.43 -13.23
#